data_c0e7810ecc849aad138e50721795ba03
#
_entry.id   c0e7810ecc849aad138e50721795ba03
#
_cell.length_a   1.000
_cell.length_b   1.000
_cell.length_c   1.000
_cell.angle_alpha   90.00
_cell.angle_beta   90.00
_cell.angle_gamma   90.00
#
_symmetry.space_group_name_H-M   'P 1'
#
loop_
_entity.id
_entity.type
_entity.pdbx_description
1 polymer ?
#
loop_
_entity_poly.entity_id
_entity_poly.type
_entity_poly.pdbx_seq_one_letter_code
_entity_poly.pdbx_strand_id
1 'polypeptide(L)'
;MIRRTVAFARRACARRLPALACALFAVAAAGCGGKRAPAPGQVAPAVSVAPMDLGGQRVLILPVQASSGLQFTREDVTAELVSALRGRDTRTQWLDPARLRRSLAASPNFAPDPAALPNDRYEVYGERRVQGGLADALRRYMALTEARLVVVPRSAVLVDPDSAPPFVRMSAALVDARTGLLVWWGEADGTTAEAGDRALIASAAEAMAARMVIADSR
;
A
#
# COMPACT_ATOMS: atom_id res chain seq x y z
N MET A 1 -42.39 36.65 -20.89
CA MET A 1 -43.30 37.49 -20.09
C MET A 1 -43.30 36.85 -18.71
N ILE A 2 -42.80 37.42 -17.70
CA ILE A 2 -43.01 38.52 -16.82
C ILE A 2 -41.76 38.71 -15.95
N ARG A 3 -41.14 39.87 -16.04
CA ARG A 3 -40.12 40.38 -15.12
C ARG A 3 -40.79 40.76 -13.79
N ARG A 4 -40.11 40.52 -12.66
CA ARG A 4 -40.31 41.35 -11.44
C ARG A 4 -38.97 41.62 -10.77
N THR A 5 -38.54 42.84 -10.99
CA THR A 5 -37.53 43.59 -10.26
C THR A 5 -38.17 44.11 -8.97
N VAL A 6 -37.50 43.96 -7.84
CA VAL A 6 -37.79 44.75 -6.63
C VAL A 6 -36.47 45.26 -6.07
N ALA A 7 -36.27 46.55 -6.21
CA ALA A 7 -35.29 47.36 -5.51
C ALA A 7 -35.97 48.04 -4.32
N PHE A 8 -35.30 48.14 -3.20
CA PHE A 8 -35.51 49.14 -2.11
C PHE A 8 -34.50 48.81 -1.01
N ALA A 9 -33.83 49.61 -0.31
CA ALA A 9 -33.59 51.04 -0.22
C ALA A 9 -32.54 51.23 0.88
N ARG A 10 -31.62 52.12 0.66
CA ARG A 10 -30.60 52.57 1.63
C ARG A 10 -31.25 53.21 2.86
N ARG A 11 -30.72 52.92 4.05
CA ARG A 11 -30.74 53.87 5.17
C ARG A 11 -29.39 53.89 5.86
N ALA A 12 -28.71 55.00 5.64
CA ALA A 12 -27.58 55.48 6.42
C ALA A 12 -28.07 55.97 7.78
N CYS A 13 -27.43 55.59 8.85
CA CYS A 13 -27.50 56.31 10.11
C CYS A 13 -26.10 56.37 10.72
N ALA A 14 -25.50 57.49 10.55
CA ALA A 14 -24.31 57.93 11.27
C ALA A 14 -24.66 58.25 12.74
N ARG A 15 -23.95 57.70 13.68
CA ARG A 15 -23.84 58.31 15.00
C ARG A 15 -22.46 58.04 15.61
N ARG A 16 -21.92 59.14 16.07
CA ARG A 16 -20.60 59.49 16.56
C ARG A 16 -20.19 58.71 17.83
N LEU A 17 -18.88 58.56 17.96
CA LEU A 17 -18.02 58.13 19.06
C LEU A 17 -18.46 58.58 20.48
N PRO A 18 -17.96 57.87 21.55
CA PRO A 18 -16.66 58.25 22.05
C PRO A 18 -15.69 57.09 22.34
N ALA A 19 -14.44 57.41 22.21
CA ALA A 19 -13.30 56.63 22.68
C ALA A 19 -13.29 56.52 24.23
N LEU A 20 -12.98 55.37 24.75
CA LEU A 20 -12.11 55.15 25.92
C LEU A 20 -12.27 53.70 26.48
N ALA A 21 -11.16 53.11 26.78
CA ALA A 21 -10.97 51.96 27.66
C ALA A 21 -11.38 50.59 27.09
N CYS A 22 -10.36 49.82 26.70
CA CYS A 22 -10.11 48.53 27.28
C CYS A 22 -8.86 47.90 26.62
N ALA A 23 -7.73 48.26 27.17
CA ALA A 23 -6.60 47.35 27.26
C ALA A 23 -7.01 46.17 28.16
N LEU A 24 -6.44 44.98 27.93
CA LEU A 24 -6.62 43.72 28.66
C LEU A 24 -7.73 42.80 28.13
N PHE A 25 -7.42 42.12 27.02
CA PHE A 25 -7.79 40.72 26.83
C PHE A 25 -6.91 40.11 25.72
N ALA A 26 -5.64 40.02 25.99
CA ALA A 26 -4.68 39.25 25.21
C ALA A 26 -4.19 38.08 26.07
N VAL A 27 -4.96 37.03 26.19
CA VAL A 27 -4.45 35.68 26.56
C VAL A 27 -5.53 34.66 26.23
N ALA A 28 -5.12 33.55 25.60
CA ALA A 28 -5.83 32.32 25.37
C ALA A 28 -6.37 32.11 23.95
N ALA A 29 -5.45 32.08 22.99
CA ALA A 29 -5.64 31.32 21.77
C ALA A 29 -4.37 30.48 21.49
N ALA A 30 -3.90 29.77 22.53
CA ALA A 30 -2.87 28.76 22.38
C ALA A 30 -3.60 27.40 22.47
N GLY A 31 -3.60 26.62 21.38
CA GLY A 31 -3.90 25.23 21.52
C GLY A 31 -4.97 24.62 20.64
N CYS A 32 -5.06 24.97 19.35
CA CYS A 32 -5.52 24.00 18.38
C CYS A 32 -4.31 23.61 17.55
N GLY A 33 -3.64 22.52 17.94
CA GLY A 33 -2.62 21.84 17.15
C GLY A 33 -3.25 21.25 15.88
N GLY A 34 -3.59 22.12 14.92
CA GLY A 34 -3.93 21.72 13.59
C GLY A 34 -2.74 21.01 12.98
N LYS A 35 -2.87 19.70 12.71
CA LYS A 35 -1.91 18.95 11.89
C LYS A 35 -1.72 19.76 10.60
N ARG A 36 -0.56 20.39 10.46
CA ARG A 36 -0.20 21.13 9.24
C ARG A 36 -0.26 20.15 8.08
N ALA A 37 -1.14 20.39 7.12
CA ALA A 37 -1.11 19.68 5.86
C ALA A 37 0.28 19.89 5.23
N PRO A 38 0.91 18.83 4.68
CA PRO A 38 2.20 18.97 4.00
C PRO A 38 2.07 19.96 2.85
N ALA A 39 3.08 20.79 2.67
CA ALA A 39 3.13 21.78 1.60
C ALA A 39 3.04 21.08 0.23
N PRO A 40 2.35 21.66 -0.77
CA PRO A 40 2.29 21.10 -2.11
C PRO A 40 3.72 21.02 -2.69
N GLY A 41 4.18 19.81 -3.00
CA GLY A 41 5.53 19.55 -3.53
C GLY A 41 6.46 18.75 -2.62
N GLN A 42 6.13 18.50 -1.37
CA GLN A 42 6.83 17.50 -0.58
C GLN A 42 6.32 16.10 -0.96
N VAL A 43 7.01 15.47 -1.92
CA VAL A 43 6.96 14.02 -2.09
C VAL A 43 7.46 13.43 -0.78
N ALA A 44 6.56 12.80 -0.03
CA ALA A 44 6.98 12.05 1.15
C ALA A 44 8.10 11.09 0.71
N PRO A 45 9.24 11.01 1.41
CA PRO A 45 10.33 10.15 1.00
C PRO A 45 9.76 8.75 0.81
N ALA A 46 10.00 8.17 -0.38
CA ALA A 46 9.69 6.78 -0.64
C ALA A 46 10.31 5.98 0.51
N VAL A 47 9.48 5.33 1.31
CA VAL A 47 9.94 4.58 2.47
C VAL A 47 10.63 3.34 1.93
N SER A 48 11.91 3.48 1.58
CA SER A 48 12.79 2.34 1.39
C SER A 48 13.06 1.79 2.77
N VAL A 49 12.28 0.81 3.16
CA VAL A 49 12.52 0.12 4.43
C VAL A 49 13.60 -0.94 4.16
N ALA A 50 14.57 -1.03 5.07
CA ALA A 50 15.59 -2.06 5.02
C ALA A 50 14.98 -3.47 5.02
N PRO A 51 15.67 -4.48 4.49
CA PRO A 51 15.23 -5.86 4.58
C PRO A 51 14.97 -6.27 6.02
N MET A 52 13.96 -7.12 6.23
CA MET A 52 13.49 -7.53 7.55
C MET A 52 13.91 -8.96 7.88
N ASP A 53 14.24 -9.22 9.13
CA ASP A 53 14.33 -10.59 9.66
C ASP A 53 12.91 -11.07 10.00
N LEU A 54 12.45 -12.07 9.27
CA LEU A 54 11.14 -12.69 9.44
C LEU A 54 11.26 -14.10 10.04
N GLY A 55 12.46 -14.52 10.42
CA GLY A 55 12.74 -15.85 10.97
C GLY A 55 11.79 -16.23 12.10
N GLY A 56 11.23 -17.44 12.04
CA GLY A 56 10.24 -17.95 13.00
C GLY A 56 8.83 -17.36 12.88
N GLN A 57 8.62 -16.39 12.00
CA GLN A 57 7.28 -15.82 11.75
C GLN A 57 6.50 -16.70 10.77
N ARG A 58 5.16 -16.66 10.93
CA ARG A 58 4.24 -17.19 9.93
C ARG A 58 3.78 -16.04 9.03
N VAL A 59 4.08 -16.13 7.74
CA VAL A 59 3.84 -15.07 6.76
C VAL A 59 3.00 -15.60 5.61
N LEU A 60 1.85 -15.01 5.36
CA LEU A 60 0.99 -15.32 4.22
C LEU A 60 1.45 -14.53 3.01
N ILE A 61 1.58 -15.18 1.87
CA ILE A 61 1.81 -14.52 0.58
C ILE A 61 0.48 -14.52 -0.19
N LEU A 62 0.02 -13.35 -0.63
CA LEU A 62 -1.16 -13.23 -1.49
C LEU A 62 -0.77 -13.34 -2.98
N PRO A 63 -1.73 -13.63 -3.86
CA PRO A 63 -1.51 -13.53 -5.30
C PRO A 63 -1.11 -12.11 -5.72
N VAL A 64 -0.33 -11.99 -6.79
CA VAL A 64 -0.08 -10.69 -7.43
C VAL A 64 -1.39 -10.07 -7.87
N GLN A 65 -1.64 -8.80 -7.45
CA GLN A 65 -2.95 -8.16 -7.67
C GLN A 65 -3.11 -7.62 -9.07
N ALA A 66 -2.04 -7.12 -9.69
CA ALA A 66 -2.05 -6.61 -11.05
C ALA A 66 -0.79 -7.03 -11.81
N SER A 67 -0.96 -7.35 -13.10
CA SER A 67 0.15 -7.55 -14.02
C SER A 67 -0.17 -6.87 -15.34
N SER A 68 0.84 -6.26 -15.96
CA SER A 68 0.68 -5.59 -17.25
C SER A 68 1.91 -5.75 -18.14
N GLY A 69 1.68 -5.89 -19.45
CA GLY A 69 2.71 -6.08 -20.46
C GLY A 69 3.40 -7.45 -20.45
N LEU A 70 3.06 -8.33 -19.51
CA LEU A 70 3.67 -9.65 -19.39
C LEU A 70 2.93 -10.70 -20.21
N GLN A 71 3.68 -11.64 -20.78
CA GLN A 71 3.13 -12.85 -21.43
C GLN A 71 2.82 -13.97 -20.41
N PHE A 72 3.13 -13.74 -19.14
CA PHE A 72 2.94 -14.67 -18.02
C PHE A 72 1.64 -14.35 -17.28
N THR A 73 1.03 -15.39 -16.74
CA THR A 73 -0.14 -15.23 -15.87
C THR A 73 0.25 -14.64 -14.51
N ARG A 74 -0.73 -14.09 -13.80
CA ARG A 74 -0.49 -13.63 -12.40
C ARG A 74 -0.08 -14.78 -11.49
N GLU A 75 -0.57 -15.97 -11.77
CA GLU A 75 -0.20 -17.21 -11.08
C GLU A 75 1.26 -17.57 -11.27
N ASP A 76 1.80 -17.44 -12.49
CA ASP A 76 3.22 -17.67 -12.77
C ASP A 76 4.10 -16.69 -11.99
N VAL A 77 3.78 -15.40 -12.05
CA VAL A 77 4.51 -14.36 -11.32
C VAL A 77 4.44 -14.58 -9.81
N THR A 78 3.29 -15.00 -9.32
CA THR A 78 3.10 -15.34 -7.89
C THR A 78 3.94 -16.54 -7.49
N ALA A 79 4.00 -17.56 -8.33
CA ALA A 79 4.81 -18.75 -8.06
C ALA A 79 6.31 -18.44 -7.98
N GLU A 80 6.84 -17.59 -8.87
CA GLU A 80 8.22 -17.13 -8.80
C GLU A 80 8.50 -16.36 -7.52
N LEU A 81 7.61 -15.44 -7.12
CA LEU A 81 7.78 -14.69 -5.88
C LEU A 81 7.76 -15.61 -4.64
N VAL A 82 6.86 -16.58 -4.59
CA VAL A 82 6.82 -17.58 -3.51
C VAL A 82 8.12 -18.38 -3.46
N SER A 83 8.63 -18.81 -4.62
CA SER A 83 9.90 -19.53 -4.75
C SER A 83 11.07 -18.69 -4.25
N ALA A 84 11.19 -17.46 -4.69
CA ALA A 84 12.26 -16.54 -4.30
C ALA A 84 12.27 -16.24 -2.79
N LEU A 85 11.09 -15.97 -2.19
CA LEU A 85 10.98 -15.72 -0.75
C LEU A 85 11.37 -16.95 0.08
N ARG A 86 10.92 -18.14 -0.32
CA ARG A 86 11.27 -19.41 0.34
C ARG A 86 12.76 -19.75 0.22
N GLY A 87 13.33 -19.49 -0.96
CA GLY A 87 14.76 -19.72 -1.19
C GLY A 87 15.65 -18.79 -0.38
N ARG A 88 15.17 -17.58 -0.09
CA ARG A 88 15.94 -16.57 0.62
C ARG A 88 15.92 -16.70 2.14
N ASP A 89 14.80 -17.07 2.73
CA ASP A 89 14.67 -17.32 4.18
C ASP A 89 13.86 -18.60 4.42
N THR A 90 14.55 -19.63 4.85
CA THR A 90 14.00 -20.95 5.15
C THR A 90 13.47 -21.06 6.57
N ARG A 91 13.80 -20.10 7.45
CA ARG A 91 13.34 -20.04 8.86
C ARG A 91 11.92 -19.47 8.97
N THR A 92 11.47 -18.73 7.98
CA THR A 92 10.10 -18.17 7.91
C THR A 92 9.12 -19.24 7.45
N GLN A 93 7.99 -19.37 8.12
CA GLN A 93 6.90 -20.24 7.68
C GLN A 93 6.06 -19.54 6.60
N TRP A 94 6.47 -19.69 5.35
CA TRP A 94 5.77 -19.12 4.21
C TRP A 94 4.50 -19.90 3.88
N LEU A 95 3.34 -19.24 3.95
CA LEU A 95 2.04 -19.76 3.52
C LEU A 95 1.72 -19.23 2.13
N ASP A 96 1.61 -20.14 1.16
CA ASP A 96 1.29 -19.76 -0.22
C ASP A 96 -0.21 -19.47 -0.44
N PRO A 97 -0.57 -18.80 -1.54
CA PRO A 97 -1.95 -18.51 -1.88
C PRO A 97 -2.84 -19.75 -2.03
N ALA A 98 -2.27 -20.89 -2.42
CA ALA A 98 -3.04 -22.12 -2.57
C ALA A 98 -3.54 -22.64 -1.22
N ARG A 99 -2.76 -22.47 -0.13
CA ARG A 99 -3.20 -22.80 1.23
C ARG A 99 -4.39 -21.92 1.64
N LEU A 100 -4.31 -20.61 1.40
CA LEU A 100 -5.42 -19.71 1.69
C LEU A 100 -6.68 -20.08 0.89
N ARG A 101 -6.53 -20.37 -0.41
CA ARG A 101 -7.67 -20.81 -1.25
C ARG A 101 -8.34 -22.08 -0.72
N ARG A 102 -7.57 -23.06 -0.23
CA ARG A 102 -8.16 -24.26 0.39
C ARG A 102 -8.94 -23.93 1.66
N SER A 103 -8.43 -23.02 2.50
CA SER A 103 -9.14 -22.60 3.71
C SER A 103 -10.43 -21.83 3.36
N LEU A 104 -10.42 -21.00 2.34
CA LEU A 104 -11.59 -20.29 1.83
C LEU A 104 -12.63 -21.24 1.23
N ALA A 105 -12.20 -22.27 0.50
CA ALA A 105 -13.11 -23.29 -0.04
C ALA A 105 -13.86 -24.06 1.07
N ALA A 106 -13.23 -24.24 2.23
CA ALA A 106 -13.87 -24.83 3.40
C ALA A 106 -14.79 -23.86 4.16
N SER A 107 -14.66 -22.55 3.90
CA SER A 107 -15.46 -21.50 4.56
C SER A 107 -15.89 -20.45 3.51
N PRO A 108 -16.78 -20.81 2.57
CA PRO A 108 -17.23 -19.91 1.52
C PRO A 108 -17.89 -18.66 2.14
N ASN A 109 -17.69 -17.51 1.53
CA ASN A 109 -18.19 -16.20 1.97
C ASN A 109 -17.59 -15.65 3.28
N PHE A 110 -16.66 -16.34 3.91
CA PHE A 110 -16.00 -15.80 5.11
C PHE A 110 -15.09 -14.61 4.80
N ALA A 111 -14.38 -14.65 3.67
CA ALA A 111 -13.53 -13.56 3.22
C ALA A 111 -13.59 -13.42 1.69
N PRO A 112 -13.24 -12.26 1.13
CA PRO A 112 -13.21 -12.06 -0.31
C PRO A 112 -12.14 -12.93 -0.99
N ASP A 113 -12.23 -13.02 -2.33
CA ASP A 113 -11.20 -13.69 -3.14
C ASP A 113 -9.86 -12.94 -3.01
N PRO A 114 -8.77 -13.61 -2.59
CA PRO A 114 -7.46 -12.98 -2.47
C PRO A 114 -6.85 -12.51 -3.80
N ALA A 115 -7.37 -12.94 -4.94
CA ALA A 115 -6.95 -12.47 -6.26
C ALA A 115 -7.70 -11.22 -6.74
N ALA A 116 -8.74 -10.80 -6.04
CA ALA A 116 -9.60 -9.67 -6.38
C ALA A 116 -9.75 -8.70 -5.19
N LEU A 117 -8.65 -8.37 -4.54
CA LEU A 117 -8.68 -7.43 -3.42
C LEU A 117 -9.01 -6.01 -3.90
N PRO A 118 -9.70 -5.22 -3.07
CA PRO A 118 -9.90 -3.82 -3.34
C PRO A 118 -8.55 -3.13 -3.62
N ASN A 119 -8.46 -2.44 -4.76
CA ASN A 119 -7.32 -1.60 -5.10
C ASN A 119 -7.35 -0.27 -4.33
N ASP A 120 -7.79 -0.31 -3.08
CA ASP A 120 -7.70 0.85 -2.23
C ASP A 120 -6.25 1.31 -2.25
N ARG A 121 -6.06 2.54 -2.66
CA ARG A 121 -4.74 3.15 -2.64
C ARG A 121 -4.23 2.97 -1.23
N TYR A 122 -3.11 2.26 -1.10
CA TYR A 122 -2.35 2.34 0.13
C TYR A 122 -2.04 3.82 0.28
N GLU A 123 -2.80 4.53 1.07
CA GLU A 123 -2.50 5.92 1.35
C GLU A 123 -1.18 5.95 2.12
N VAL A 124 -0.12 6.03 1.34
CA VAL A 124 1.24 6.27 1.85
C VAL A 124 1.33 7.68 2.45
N TYR A 125 0.24 8.44 2.32
CA TYR A 125 0.11 9.80 2.82
C TYR A 125 -0.45 9.80 4.25
N GLY A 126 0.45 9.92 5.23
CA GLY A 126 0.13 10.25 6.62
C GLY A 126 0.11 9.07 7.58
N GLU A 127 -0.81 8.14 7.49
CA GLU A 127 -0.84 6.94 8.32
C GLU A 127 -0.38 5.74 7.49
N ARG A 128 0.71 5.12 7.87
CA ARG A 128 1.25 3.89 7.26
C ARG A 128 0.33 2.70 7.52
N ARG A 129 -0.93 2.81 7.15
CA ARG A 129 -1.96 1.79 7.42
C ARG A 129 -2.80 1.52 6.21
N VAL A 130 -3.10 0.26 6.05
CA VAL A 130 -4.15 -0.21 5.15
C VAL A 130 -5.50 0.01 5.83
N GLN A 131 -6.47 0.55 5.10
CA GLN A 131 -7.81 0.86 5.62
C GLN A 131 -8.91 0.16 4.82
N GLY A 132 -10.16 0.30 5.26
CA GLY A 132 -11.35 -0.16 4.54
C GLY A 132 -11.39 -1.65 4.26
N GLY A 133 -11.88 -1.99 3.07
CA GLY A 133 -12.12 -3.37 2.66
C GLY A 133 -10.86 -4.25 2.64
N LEU A 134 -9.70 -3.68 2.30
CA LEU A 134 -8.44 -4.42 2.33
C LEU A 134 -8.04 -4.80 3.76
N ALA A 135 -8.13 -3.89 4.72
CA ALA A 135 -7.82 -4.19 6.12
C ALA A 135 -8.74 -5.28 6.68
N ASP A 136 -10.03 -5.24 6.31
CA ASP A 136 -11.00 -6.25 6.72
C ASP A 136 -10.69 -7.62 6.11
N ALA A 137 -10.33 -7.66 4.83
CA ALA A 137 -9.91 -8.89 4.14
C ALA A 137 -8.69 -9.51 4.83
N LEU A 138 -7.65 -8.72 5.11
CA LEU A 138 -6.43 -9.19 5.76
C LEU A 138 -6.69 -9.76 7.16
N ARG A 139 -7.56 -9.13 7.95
CA ARG A 139 -7.96 -9.68 9.28
C ARG A 139 -8.65 -11.04 9.15
N ARG A 140 -9.51 -11.22 8.15
CA ARG A 140 -10.18 -12.50 7.90
C ARG A 140 -9.20 -13.57 7.42
N TYR A 141 -8.25 -13.22 6.56
CA TYR A 141 -7.20 -14.17 6.14
C TYR A 141 -6.31 -14.57 7.33
N MET A 142 -5.96 -13.62 8.21
CA MET A 142 -5.24 -13.93 9.45
C MET A 142 -6.02 -14.93 10.31
N ALA A 143 -7.34 -14.78 10.45
CA ALA A 143 -8.16 -15.71 11.22
C ALA A 143 -8.18 -17.13 10.63
N LEU A 144 -8.07 -17.27 9.29
CA LEU A 144 -8.03 -18.57 8.60
C LEU A 144 -6.65 -19.22 8.60
N THR A 145 -5.58 -18.44 8.67
CA THR A 145 -4.21 -18.92 8.43
C THR A 145 -3.31 -18.79 9.63
N GLU A 146 -3.75 -18.05 10.65
CA GLU A 146 -2.96 -17.64 11.82
C GLU A 146 -1.69 -16.85 11.45
N ALA A 147 -1.62 -16.34 10.21
CA ALA A 147 -0.50 -15.53 9.75
C ALA A 147 -0.78 -14.06 10.06
N ARG A 148 -0.04 -13.50 11.00
CA ARG A 148 -0.14 -12.08 11.35
C ARG A 148 0.43 -11.18 10.27
N LEU A 149 1.51 -11.60 9.64
CA LEU A 149 2.17 -10.85 8.57
C LEU A 149 1.67 -11.35 7.22
N VAL A 150 1.37 -10.40 6.32
CA VAL A 150 0.86 -10.69 4.98
C VAL A 150 1.66 -9.91 3.95
N VAL A 151 2.30 -10.64 3.03
CA VAL A 151 2.89 -10.07 1.82
C VAL A 151 1.77 -9.83 0.83
N VAL A 152 1.62 -8.58 0.39
CA VAL A 152 0.66 -8.16 -0.64
C VAL A 152 1.45 -7.69 -1.86
N PRO A 153 1.70 -8.57 -2.85
CA PRO A 153 2.33 -8.20 -4.10
C PRO A 153 1.34 -7.37 -4.91
N ARG A 154 1.62 -6.09 -5.12
CA ARG A 154 0.67 -5.17 -5.75
C ARG A 154 0.66 -5.26 -7.25
N SER A 155 1.85 -5.23 -7.84
CA SER A 155 1.98 -5.23 -9.30
C SER A 155 3.26 -5.90 -9.76
N ALA A 156 3.19 -6.44 -10.98
CA ALA A 156 4.33 -6.82 -11.78
C ALA A 156 4.11 -6.23 -13.19
N VAL A 157 5.01 -5.36 -13.63
CA VAL A 157 4.87 -4.59 -14.86
C VAL A 157 6.09 -4.80 -15.73
N LEU A 158 5.89 -5.14 -17.00
CA LEU A 158 6.96 -5.09 -17.98
C LEU A 158 7.31 -3.63 -18.27
N VAL A 159 8.54 -3.28 -18.04
CA VAL A 159 9.12 -2.00 -18.45
C VAL A 159 9.93 -2.25 -19.70
N ASP A 160 9.48 -1.69 -20.81
CA ASP A 160 10.09 -1.84 -22.12
C ASP A 160 10.56 -0.45 -22.61
N PRO A 161 11.77 -0.04 -22.23
CA PRO A 161 12.29 1.26 -22.63
C PRO A 161 12.75 1.23 -24.10
N ASP A 162 12.50 2.31 -24.84
CA ASP A 162 12.82 2.44 -26.28
C ASP A 162 14.27 2.10 -26.68
N SER A 163 15.21 2.16 -25.74
CA SER A 163 16.66 2.07 -26.02
C SER A 163 17.41 1.05 -25.16
N ALA A 164 16.73 0.21 -24.38
CA ALA A 164 17.34 -0.79 -23.51
C ALA A 164 16.49 -2.06 -23.48
N PRO A 165 17.10 -3.24 -23.19
CA PRO A 165 16.33 -4.47 -23.04
C PRO A 165 15.27 -4.37 -21.95
N PRO A 166 14.11 -5.03 -22.10
CA PRO A 166 13.02 -4.97 -21.15
C PRO A 166 13.39 -5.64 -19.81
N PHE A 167 12.73 -5.20 -18.75
CA PHE A 167 12.80 -5.80 -17.42
C PHE A 167 11.42 -5.78 -16.74
N VAL A 168 11.27 -6.56 -15.68
CA VAL A 168 10.05 -6.54 -14.88
C VAL A 168 10.27 -5.73 -13.61
N ARG A 169 9.36 -4.80 -13.35
CA ARG A 169 9.26 -4.08 -12.07
C ARG A 169 8.17 -4.70 -11.21
N MET A 170 8.53 -5.12 -10.01
CA MET A 170 7.59 -5.58 -8.99
C MET A 170 7.42 -4.54 -7.90
N SER A 171 6.20 -4.43 -7.36
CA SER A 171 5.92 -3.69 -6.12
C SER A 171 5.18 -4.57 -5.13
N ALA A 172 5.58 -4.49 -3.86
CA ALA A 172 4.97 -5.27 -2.79
C ALA A 172 4.95 -4.53 -1.46
N ALA A 173 4.04 -4.95 -0.61
CA ALA A 173 3.91 -4.49 0.77
C ALA A 173 3.93 -5.68 1.73
N LEU A 174 4.48 -5.48 2.93
CA LEU A 174 4.30 -6.36 4.08
C LEU A 174 3.41 -5.65 5.10
N VAL A 175 2.30 -6.27 5.47
CA VAL A 175 1.27 -5.68 6.33
C VAL A 175 1.07 -6.55 7.56
N ASP A 176 1.01 -5.93 8.74
CA ASP A 176 0.47 -6.57 9.94
C ASP A 176 -1.06 -6.62 9.82
N ALA A 177 -1.60 -7.80 9.56
CA ALA A 177 -3.03 -8.00 9.29
C ALA A 177 -3.93 -7.64 10.48
N ARG A 178 -3.40 -7.70 11.72
CA ARG A 178 -4.16 -7.36 12.92
C ARG A 178 -4.39 -5.86 13.04
N THR A 179 -3.36 -5.08 12.77
CA THR A 179 -3.37 -3.63 12.96
C THR A 179 -3.59 -2.85 11.67
N GLY A 180 -3.42 -3.50 10.51
CA GLY A 180 -3.36 -2.86 9.21
C GLY A 180 -2.08 -2.05 8.98
N LEU A 181 -1.10 -2.10 9.90
CA LEU A 181 0.13 -1.34 9.79
C LEU A 181 0.97 -1.84 8.62
N LEU A 182 1.40 -0.92 7.77
CA LEU A 182 2.37 -1.19 6.73
C LEU A 182 3.76 -1.34 7.39
N VAL A 183 4.25 -2.57 7.44
CA VAL A 183 5.51 -2.92 8.09
C VAL A 183 6.68 -2.68 7.14
N TRP A 184 6.49 -2.98 5.86
CA TRP A 184 7.47 -2.78 4.80
C TRP A 184 6.76 -2.46 3.47
N TRP A 185 7.42 -1.67 2.64
CA TRP A 185 7.00 -1.38 1.27
C TRP A 185 8.22 -1.20 0.39
N GLY A 186 8.15 -1.72 -0.84
CA GLY A 186 9.22 -1.51 -1.79
C GLY A 186 8.85 -1.89 -3.22
N GLU A 187 9.71 -1.44 -4.12
CA GLU A 187 9.73 -1.81 -5.53
C GLU A 187 11.10 -2.42 -5.85
N ALA A 188 11.13 -3.36 -6.77
CA ALA A 188 12.35 -3.99 -7.24
C ALA A 188 12.28 -4.20 -8.74
N ASP A 189 13.38 -3.94 -9.40
CA ASP A 189 13.57 -4.19 -10.83
C ASP A 189 14.37 -5.49 -11.00
N GLY A 190 13.87 -6.37 -11.86
CA GLY A 190 14.61 -7.55 -12.31
C GLY A 190 15.72 -7.21 -13.26
N THR A 191 16.51 -8.21 -13.63
CA THR A 191 17.50 -8.10 -14.70
C THR A 191 16.81 -8.05 -16.06
N THR A 192 17.46 -7.45 -17.03
CA THR A 192 16.99 -7.43 -18.41
C THR A 192 17.13 -8.80 -19.06
N ALA A 193 16.13 -9.19 -19.85
CA ALA A 193 16.12 -10.40 -20.68
C ALA A 193 15.22 -10.20 -21.91
N GLU A 194 15.15 -11.19 -22.80
CA GLU A 194 14.22 -11.12 -23.94
C GLU A 194 12.77 -11.12 -23.48
N ALA A 195 11.90 -10.42 -24.21
CA ALA A 195 10.49 -10.40 -23.93
C ALA A 195 9.91 -11.83 -24.04
N GLY A 196 9.21 -12.27 -22.98
CA GLY A 196 8.70 -13.65 -22.88
C GLY A 196 9.64 -14.66 -22.22
N ASP A 197 10.88 -14.27 -21.91
CA ASP A 197 11.77 -15.12 -21.11
C ASP A 197 11.30 -15.15 -19.64
N ARG A 198 11.17 -16.35 -19.08
CA ARG A 198 10.82 -16.56 -17.68
C ARG A 198 11.84 -15.92 -16.70
N ALA A 199 13.08 -15.76 -17.15
CA ALA A 199 14.12 -15.06 -16.39
C ALA A 199 13.71 -13.64 -15.99
N LEU A 200 12.85 -12.97 -16.76
CA LEU A 200 12.32 -11.65 -16.42
C LEU A 200 11.56 -11.65 -15.10
N ILE A 201 10.60 -12.57 -14.95
CA ILE A 201 9.78 -12.65 -13.72
C ILE A 201 10.57 -13.26 -12.56
N ALA A 202 11.44 -14.23 -12.82
CA ALA A 202 12.26 -14.86 -11.79
C ALA A 202 13.25 -13.86 -11.18
N SER A 203 14.00 -13.11 -12.00
CA SER A 203 14.94 -12.10 -11.51
C SER A 203 14.25 -10.96 -10.73
N ALA A 204 13.06 -10.53 -11.17
CA ALA A 204 12.28 -9.54 -10.46
C ALA A 204 11.78 -10.06 -9.09
N ALA A 205 11.37 -11.33 -9.04
CA ALA A 205 10.99 -11.98 -7.80
C ALA A 205 12.16 -12.12 -6.81
N GLU A 206 13.33 -12.50 -7.30
CA GLU A 206 14.57 -12.56 -6.50
C GLU A 206 14.98 -11.19 -5.98
N ALA A 207 14.96 -10.17 -6.83
CA ALA A 207 15.25 -8.79 -6.45
C ALA A 207 14.26 -8.29 -5.39
N MET A 208 12.96 -8.60 -5.53
CA MET A 208 11.93 -8.27 -4.55
C MET A 208 12.17 -8.99 -3.21
N ALA A 209 12.45 -10.28 -3.24
CA ALA A 209 12.78 -11.05 -2.04
C ALA A 209 14.04 -10.48 -1.34
N ALA A 210 15.05 -10.08 -2.12
CA ALA A 210 16.28 -9.48 -1.60
C ALA A 210 16.06 -8.15 -0.91
N ARG A 211 15.12 -7.34 -1.40
CA ARG A 211 14.76 -6.07 -0.77
C ARG A 211 13.89 -6.22 0.47
N MET A 212 13.07 -7.28 0.52
CA MET A 212 12.10 -7.47 1.61
C MET A 212 12.70 -8.22 2.78
N VAL A 213 13.53 -9.24 2.55
CA VAL A 213 13.91 -10.23 3.56
C VAL A 213 15.44 -10.35 3.66
N ILE A 214 15.94 -10.39 4.89
CA ILE A 214 17.33 -10.71 5.16
C ILE A 214 17.55 -12.19 4.82
N ALA A 215 18.61 -12.50 4.07
CA ALA A 215 18.95 -13.90 3.78
C ALA A 215 19.38 -14.63 5.05
N ASP A 216 19.10 -15.93 5.10
CA ASP A 216 19.68 -16.79 6.12
C ASP A 216 21.21 -16.68 6.08
N SER A 217 21.82 -16.35 7.21
CA SER A 217 23.27 -16.51 7.38
C SER A 217 23.55 -18.02 7.46
N ARG A 218 24.14 -18.55 6.40
CA ARG A 218 24.68 -19.93 6.37
C ARG A 218 25.90 -20.04 7.25
#